data_39adf223eafcf89cfe794cb2be98e835
#
_entry.id   39adf223eafcf89cfe794cb2be98e835
#
_cell.length_a   1.000
_cell.length_b   1.000
_cell.length_c   1.000
_cell.angle_alpha   90.00
_cell.angle_beta   90.00
_cell.angle_gamma   90.00
#
_symmetry.space_group_name_H-M   'P 1'
#
loop_
_entity.id
_entity.type
_entity.pdbx_description
1 polymer ?
#
loop_
_entity_poly.entity_id
_entity_poly.type
_entity_poly.pdbx_seq_one_letter_code
_entity_poly.pdbx_strand_id
1 'polypeptide(L)'
;VRRLVLMGSVGVSFPITKGLDEVWGYQPSLETMRRLMDVFAFNKGLLTDELAEMRYQASIRPGFQESFSAMFPAPRQRWVDNLASNEEDIRALPHESLILHGREDEVIPLAASLKLAELIDRAQLHVFGRCGHWTQIEHAARFARLVNDFLNEADQAAAGDS
;
A
#
# COMPACT_ATOMS: atom_id res chain seq x y z
N VAL A 1 -0.48 -13.06 15.49
CA VAL A 1 0.39 -12.50 14.44
C VAL A 1 1.79 -12.40 15.02
N ARG A 2 2.83 -12.76 14.26
CA ARG A 2 4.22 -12.74 14.75
C ARG A 2 4.96 -11.52 14.16
N ARG A 3 4.80 -11.23 12.89
CA ARG A 3 5.42 -10.11 12.17
C ARG A 3 4.43 -9.42 11.25
N LEU A 4 4.67 -8.15 10.92
CA LEU A 4 3.86 -7.36 10.00
C LEU A 4 4.68 -7.00 8.77
N VAL A 5 4.07 -7.08 7.59
CA VAL A 5 4.60 -6.51 6.35
C VAL A 5 3.57 -5.52 5.82
N LEU A 6 3.93 -4.26 5.77
CA LEU A 6 3.08 -3.15 5.36
C LEU A 6 3.57 -2.62 4.00
N MET A 7 2.68 -2.53 3.02
CA MET A 7 3.03 -2.11 1.65
C MET A 7 2.17 -0.91 1.26
N GLY A 8 2.76 0.27 1.09
CA GLY A 8 2.04 1.48 0.69
C GLY A 8 0.72 1.62 1.45
N SER A 9 0.79 1.54 2.78
CA SER A 9 -0.39 1.37 3.62
C SER A 9 -0.97 2.71 4.07
N VAL A 10 -2.29 2.81 4.15
CA VAL A 10 -2.96 3.74 5.06
C VAL A 10 -2.62 3.29 6.49
N GLY A 11 -3.10 3.90 7.49
CA GLY A 11 -2.83 3.55 8.89
C GLY A 11 -2.60 4.79 9.72
N VAL A 12 -2.17 5.86 9.07
CA VAL A 12 -2.14 7.24 9.61
C VAL A 12 -2.93 8.16 8.69
N SER A 13 -3.48 9.23 9.23
CA SER A 13 -4.19 10.23 8.42
C SER A 13 -3.21 11.05 7.58
N PHE A 14 -3.63 11.37 6.36
CA PHE A 14 -2.95 12.28 5.44
C PHE A 14 -3.97 12.94 4.51
N PRO A 15 -3.68 14.10 3.90
CA PRO A 15 -4.52 14.65 2.84
C PRO A 15 -4.64 13.67 1.69
N ILE A 16 -5.87 13.28 1.32
CA ILE A 16 -6.08 12.31 0.24
C ILE A 16 -5.36 12.75 -1.03
N THR A 17 -4.58 11.84 -1.61
CA THR A 17 -3.90 12.10 -2.88
C THR A 17 -4.91 12.05 -4.03
N LYS A 18 -4.57 12.71 -5.14
CA LYS A 18 -5.36 12.60 -6.37
C LYS A 18 -5.43 11.13 -6.84
N GLY A 19 -4.31 10.40 -6.75
CA GLY A 19 -4.26 8.99 -7.13
C GLY A 19 -5.20 8.13 -6.31
N LEU A 20 -5.21 8.27 -4.98
CA LEU A 20 -6.10 7.50 -4.11
C LEU A 20 -7.58 7.85 -4.36
N ASP A 21 -7.90 9.13 -4.56
CA ASP A 21 -9.27 9.54 -4.89
C ASP A 21 -9.74 8.96 -6.23
N GLU A 22 -8.87 8.91 -7.25
CA GLU A 22 -9.15 8.25 -8.52
C GLU A 22 -9.36 6.73 -8.35
N VAL A 23 -8.51 6.07 -7.56
CA VAL A 23 -8.64 4.63 -7.28
C VAL A 23 -9.96 4.31 -6.60
N TRP A 24 -10.30 5.02 -5.53
CA TRP A 24 -11.54 4.80 -4.80
C TRP A 24 -12.80 5.26 -5.56
N GLY A 25 -12.61 6.18 -6.52
CA GLY A 25 -13.67 6.66 -7.40
C GLY A 25 -13.80 5.90 -8.71
N TYR A 26 -13.08 4.79 -8.87
CA TYR A 26 -13.09 4.03 -10.11
C TYR A 26 -14.49 3.69 -10.61
N GLN A 27 -14.73 3.99 -11.89
CA GLN A 27 -15.91 3.54 -12.63
C GLN A 27 -15.44 2.64 -13.77
N PRO A 28 -16.04 1.45 -13.95
CA PRO A 28 -15.53 0.45 -14.88
C PRO A 28 -15.54 0.88 -16.33
N SER A 29 -14.37 1.03 -16.90
CA SER A 29 -14.13 1.06 -18.34
C SER A 29 -12.67 0.66 -18.59
N LEU A 30 -12.36 0.19 -19.78
CA LEU A 30 -10.98 -0.14 -20.15
C LEU A 30 -10.08 1.11 -20.12
N GLU A 31 -10.61 2.27 -20.51
CA GLU A 31 -9.90 3.55 -20.45
C GLU A 31 -9.55 3.95 -19.01
N THR A 32 -10.54 3.91 -18.09
CA THR A 32 -10.30 4.23 -16.69
C THR A 32 -9.36 3.21 -16.03
N MET A 33 -9.43 1.94 -16.40
CA MET A 33 -8.50 0.91 -15.91
C MET A 33 -7.06 1.23 -16.35
N ARG A 34 -6.82 1.59 -17.61
CA ARG A 34 -5.49 2.00 -18.08
C ARG A 34 -4.97 3.21 -17.30
N ARG A 35 -5.81 4.23 -17.09
CA ARG A 35 -5.44 5.40 -16.29
C ARG A 35 -5.08 5.04 -14.84
N LEU A 36 -5.83 4.14 -14.21
CA LEU A 36 -5.47 3.67 -12.88
C LEU A 36 -4.14 2.91 -12.86
N MET A 37 -3.86 2.11 -13.88
CA MET A 37 -2.57 1.43 -13.99
C MET A 37 -1.42 2.42 -14.10
N ASP A 38 -1.63 3.54 -14.82
CA ASP A 38 -0.66 4.65 -14.87
C ASP A 38 -0.39 5.28 -13.49
N VAL A 39 -1.42 5.40 -12.67
CA VAL A 39 -1.29 5.90 -11.29
C VAL A 39 -0.55 4.90 -10.39
N PHE A 40 -0.76 3.60 -10.60
CA PHE A 40 -0.15 2.57 -9.77
C PHE A 40 1.34 2.33 -10.04
N ALA A 41 1.78 2.40 -11.29
CA ALA A 41 3.14 2.01 -11.67
C ALA A 41 3.98 3.19 -12.15
N PHE A 42 5.20 3.27 -11.66
CA PHE A 42 6.23 4.17 -12.20
C PHE A 42 6.74 3.66 -13.56
N ASN A 43 7.01 2.35 -13.66
CA ASN A 43 7.50 1.72 -14.88
C ASN A 43 6.34 1.43 -15.84
N LYS A 44 6.09 2.33 -16.78
CA LYS A 44 5.02 2.19 -17.77
C LYS A 44 5.21 1.02 -18.73
N GLY A 45 6.43 0.49 -18.87
CA GLY A 45 6.70 -0.70 -19.68
C GLY A 45 6.05 -1.99 -19.17
N LEU A 46 5.55 -1.98 -17.93
CA LEU A 46 4.79 -3.11 -17.35
C LEU A 46 3.29 -3.05 -17.68
N LEU A 47 2.81 -1.95 -18.25
CA LEU A 47 1.41 -1.66 -18.45
C LEU A 47 0.98 -2.13 -19.86
N THR A 48 0.75 -3.43 -20.01
CA THR A 48 0.29 -4.00 -21.28
C THR A 48 -1.24 -3.91 -21.44
N ASP A 49 -1.70 -3.95 -22.68
CA ASP A 49 -3.14 -4.00 -22.98
C ASP A 49 -3.80 -5.25 -22.41
N GLU A 50 -3.11 -6.38 -22.44
CA GLU A 50 -3.59 -7.64 -21.86
C GLU A 50 -3.77 -7.51 -20.33
N LEU A 51 -2.85 -6.84 -19.64
CA LEU A 51 -2.98 -6.60 -18.21
C LEU A 51 -4.17 -5.69 -17.91
N ALA A 52 -4.36 -4.63 -18.70
CA ALA A 52 -5.49 -3.72 -18.56
C ALA A 52 -6.82 -4.44 -18.77
N GLU A 53 -6.93 -5.25 -19.82
CA GLU A 53 -8.11 -6.06 -20.11
C GLU A 53 -8.41 -7.05 -18.99
N MET A 54 -7.40 -7.80 -18.53
CA MET A 54 -7.56 -8.76 -17.44
C MET A 54 -8.08 -8.10 -16.16
N ARG A 55 -7.55 -6.94 -15.79
CA ARG A 55 -7.99 -6.19 -14.60
C ARG A 55 -9.38 -5.60 -14.77
N TYR A 56 -9.69 -5.08 -15.95
CA TYR A 56 -11.01 -4.59 -16.28
C TYR A 56 -12.04 -5.71 -16.16
N GLN A 57 -11.80 -6.86 -16.78
CA GLN A 57 -12.69 -8.03 -16.72
C GLN A 57 -12.89 -8.50 -15.26
N ALA A 58 -11.85 -8.44 -14.43
CA ALA A 58 -11.99 -8.75 -13.00
C ALA A 58 -12.90 -7.75 -12.29
N SER A 59 -12.81 -6.45 -12.62
CA SER A 59 -13.56 -5.38 -11.96
C SER A 59 -15.06 -5.38 -12.27
N ILE A 60 -15.46 -5.92 -13.42
CA ILE A 60 -16.88 -5.98 -13.86
C ILE A 60 -17.60 -7.28 -13.48
N ARG A 61 -16.95 -8.15 -12.70
CA ARG A 61 -17.62 -9.35 -12.19
C ARG A 61 -18.83 -8.96 -11.34
N PRO A 62 -19.94 -9.71 -11.40
CA PRO A 62 -21.14 -9.40 -10.62
C PRO A 62 -20.85 -9.14 -9.14
N GLY A 63 -21.33 -8.03 -8.60
CA GLY A 63 -21.16 -7.62 -7.22
C GLY A 63 -19.83 -6.93 -6.87
N PHE A 64 -18.79 -6.99 -7.73
CA PHE A 64 -17.48 -6.41 -7.40
C PHE A 64 -17.51 -4.89 -7.38
N GLN A 65 -18.02 -4.27 -8.43
CA GLN A 65 -18.06 -2.80 -8.50
C GLN A 65 -19.02 -2.19 -7.48
N GLU A 66 -20.17 -2.80 -7.27
CA GLU A 66 -21.13 -2.36 -6.27
C GLU A 66 -20.54 -2.41 -4.86
N SER A 67 -19.87 -3.51 -4.52
CA SER A 67 -19.19 -3.67 -3.23
C SER A 67 -18.05 -2.66 -3.06
N PHE A 68 -17.21 -2.47 -4.10
CA PHE A 68 -16.10 -1.54 -4.07
C PHE A 68 -16.56 -0.09 -3.91
N SER A 69 -17.55 0.35 -4.70
CA SER A 69 -18.10 1.70 -4.63
C SER A 69 -18.79 2.00 -3.29
N ALA A 70 -19.37 0.98 -2.67
CA ALA A 70 -20.01 1.11 -1.36
C ALA A 70 -19.01 1.30 -0.21
N MET A 71 -17.75 0.85 -0.36
CA MET A 71 -16.73 1.02 0.68
C MET A 71 -16.27 2.47 0.82
N PHE A 72 -16.14 3.22 -0.29
CA PHE A 72 -15.52 4.54 -0.31
C PHE A 72 -16.35 5.60 -1.06
N PRO A 73 -17.62 5.84 -0.68
CA PRO A 73 -18.41 6.91 -1.28
C PRO A 73 -17.83 8.30 -0.98
N ALA A 74 -17.97 9.23 -1.93
CA ALA A 74 -17.53 10.62 -1.75
C ALA A 74 -18.29 11.32 -0.58
N PRO A 75 -17.67 12.30 0.10
CA PRO A 75 -16.29 12.76 -0.03
C PRO A 75 -15.31 11.78 0.62
N ARG A 76 -14.19 11.45 -0.07
CA ARG A 76 -13.34 10.31 0.29
C ARG A 76 -12.26 10.59 1.34
N GLN A 77 -11.94 11.84 1.62
CA GLN A 77 -11.00 12.19 2.70
C GLN A 77 -11.38 11.51 4.02
N ARG A 78 -12.66 11.49 4.36
CA ARG A 78 -13.14 10.86 5.60
C ARG A 78 -12.75 9.39 5.75
N TRP A 79 -12.52 8.70 4.65
CA TRP A 79 -12.16 7.29 4.70
C TRP A 79 -10.67 7.10 4.99
N VAL A 80 -9.82 8.03 4.55
CA VAL A 80 -8.42 8.08 4.99
C VAL A 80 -8.37 8.28 6.51
N ASP A 81 -9.15 9.23 7.02
CA ASP A 81 -9.21 9.53 8.44
C ASP A 81 -9.79 8.36 9.26
N ASN A 82 -10.82 7.69 8.75
CA ASN A 82 -11.43 6.54 9.42
C ASN A 82 -10.56 5.27 9.38
N LEU A 83 -9.66 5.13 8.40
CA LEU A 83 -8.70 4.04 8.31
C LEU A 83 -7.42 4.32 9.09
N ALA A 84 -7.23 5.54 9.56
CA ALA A 84 -6.14 5.87 10.46
C ALA A 84 -6.39 5.27 11.84
N SER A 85 -5.39 4.61 12.39
CA SER A 85 -5.39 4.13 13.77
C SER A 85 -4.93 5.23 14.71
N ASN A 86 -5.28 5.13 15.99
CA ASN A 86 -4.72 6.01 17.01
C ASN A 86 -3.20 5.81 17.08
N GLU A 87 -2.44 6.90 17.16
CA GLU A 87 -0.97 6.83 17.24
C GLU A 87 -0.47 6.05 18.46
N GLU A 88 -1.18 6.14 19.60
CA GLU A 88 -0.81 5.37 20.81
C GLU A 88 -0.97 3.86 20.57
N ASP A 89 -2.02 3.44 19.86
CA ASP A 89 -2.21 2.03 19.52
C ASP A 89 -1.15 1.54 18.54
N ILE A 90 -0.72 2.39 17.60
CA ILE A 90 0.39 2.07 16.69
C ILE A 90 1.70 1.94 17.47
N ARG A 91 2.00 2.85 18.40
CA ARG A 91 3.20 2.79 19.27
C ARG A 91 3.21 1.56 20.17
N ALA A 92 2.03 1.08 20.56
CA ALA A 92 1.89 -0.12 21.40
C ALA A 92 2.06 -1.44 20.64
N LEU A 93 2.26 -1.42 19.31
CA LEU A 93 2.44 -2.63 18.52
C LEU A 93 3.74 -3.36 18.93
N PRO A 94 3.66 -4.59 19.44
CA PRO A 94 4.83 -5.34 19.88
C PRO A 94 5.55 -6.07 18.74
N HIS A 95 4.99 -5.96 17.52
CA HIS A 95 5.40 -6.78 16.38
C HIS A 95 6.57 -6.13 15.63
N GLU A 96 7.57 -6.94 15.30
CA GLU A 96 8.53 -6.57 14.25
C GLU A 96 7.79 -6.29 12.95
N SER A 97 8.10 -5.17 12.32
CA SER A 97 7.36 -4.68 11.16
C SER A 97 8.30 -4.30 10.03
N LEU A 98 8.04 -4.79 8.83
CA LEU A 98 8.71 -4.38 7.60
C LEU A 98 7.74 -3.47 6.80
N ILE A 99 8.14 -2.24 6.57
CA ILE A 99 7.39 -1.28 5.78
C ILE A 99 8.08 -1.15 4.41
N LEU A 100 7.31 -1.36 3.33
CA LEU A 100 7.79 -1.28 1.96
C LEU A 100 7.03 -0.20 1.21
N HIS A 101 7.74 0.71 0.53
CA HIS A 101 7.11 1.84 -0.16
C HIS A 101 7.83 2.20 -1.46
N GLY A 102 7.09 2.54 -2.50
CA GLY A 102 7.62 3.13 -3.73
C GLY A 102 7.81 4.64 -3.57
N ARG A 103 9.00 5.17 -3.86
CA ARG A 103 9.27 6.60 -3.69
C ARG A 103 8.36 7.49 -4.54
N GLU A 104 7.96 7.00 -5.69
CA GLU A 104 7.09 7.66 -6.66
C GLU A 104 5.63 7.20 -6.57
N ASP A 105 5.20 6.71 -5.40
CA ASP A 105 3.81 6.29 -5.15
C ASP A 105 2.86 7.51 -5.20
N GLU A 106 1.96 7.52 -6.19
CA GLU A 106 0.96 8.56 -6.37
C GLU A 106 -0.36 8.25 -5.61
N VAL A 107 -0.47 7.04 -5.06
CA VAL A 107 -1.68 6.59 -4.33
C VAL A 107 -1.55 6.89 -2.84
N ILE A 108 -0.53 6.34 -2.20
CA ILE A 108 -0.25 6.58 -0.78
C ILE A 108 1.04 7.42 -0.68
N PRO A 109 1.02 8.57 -0.01
CA PRO A 109 2.21 9.40 0.09
C PRO A 109 3.28 8.71 0.95
N LEU A 110 4.55 8.81 0.54
CA LEU A 110 5.68 8.24 1.30
C LEU A 110 5.69 8.73 2.76
N ALA A 111 5.20 9.94 3.01
CA ALA A 111 5.08 10.50 4.36
C ALA A 111 4.27 9.60 5.32
N ALA A 112 3.27 8.86 4.82
CA ALA A 112 2.51 7.92 5.63
C ALA A 112 3.39 6.76 6.14
N SER A 113 4.22 6.18 5.28
CA SER A 113 5.16 5.12 5.69
C SER A 113 6.29 5.64 6.58
N LEU A 114 6.77 6.86 6.37
CA LEU A 114 7.73 7.50 7.26
C LEU A 114 7.13 7.69 8.65
N LYS A 115 5.87 8.14 8.72
CA LYS A 115 5.16 8.31 10.00
C LYS A 115 4.93 6.97 10.70
N LEU A 116 4.54 5.92 9.97
CA LEU A 116 4.42 4.57 10.54
C LEU A 116 5.77 4.07 11.09
N ALA A 117 6.87 4.29 10.35
CA ALA A 117 8.20 3.88 10.80
C ALA A 117 8.68 4.68 12.04
N GLU A 118 8.23 5.93 12.20
CA GLU A 118 8.49 6.72 13.42
C GLU A 118 7.69 6.20 14.62
N LEU A 119 6.45 5.75 14.40
CA LEU A 119 5.55 5.33 15.46
C LEU A 119 5.81 3.90 15.94
N ILE A 120 6.13 2.97 15.04
CA ILE A 120 6.35 1.56 15.35
C ILE A 120 7.81 1.37 15.77
N ASP A 121 8.06 1.14 17.04
CA ASP A 121 9.40 1.00 17.61
C ASP A 121 10.28 -0.04 16.90
N ARG A 122 9.70 -1.16 16.51
CA ARG A 122 10.42 -2.29 15.85
C ARG A 122 10.20 -2.31 14.34
N ALA A 123 10.12 -1.14 13.70
CA ALA A 123 9.94 -1.03 12.27
C ALA A 123 11.25 -0.96 11.49
N GLN A 124 11.27 -1.64 10.35
CA GLN A 124 12.25 -1.46 9.28
C GLN A 124 11.52 -0.86 8.08
N LEU A 125 12.07 0.20 7.49
CA LEU A 125 11.51 0.82 6.29
C LEU A 125 12.46 0.65 5.10
N HIS A 126 11.93 0.11 4.00
CA HIS A 126 12.63 0.10 2.72
C HIS A 126 11.86 0.88 1.67
N VAL A 127 12.51 1.87 1.07
CA VAL A 127 11.95 2.71 0.01
C VAL A 127 12.60 2.34 -1.32
N PHE A 128 11.75 1.91 -2.28
CA PHE A 128 12.20 1.61 -3.64
C PHE A 128 12.22 2.90 -4.47
N GLY A 129 13.37 3.29 -5.00
CA GLY A 129 13.44 4.36 -6.00
C GLY A 129 12.98 3.87 -7.38
N ARG A 130 12.41 4.76 -8.19
CA ARG A 130 11.81 4.45 -9.51
C ARG A 130 10.72 3.39 -9.40
N CYS A 131 9.82 3.58 -8.43
CA CYS A 131 8.78 2.63 -8.06
C CYS A 131 7.53 3.38 -7.61
N GLY A 132 6.39 3.03 -8.15
CA GLY A 132 5.08 3.51 -7.76
C GLY A 132 4.47 2.67 -6.62
N HIS A 133 3.15 2.55 -6.65
CA HIS A 133 2.39 1.81 -5.65
C HIS A 133 2.59 0.29 -5.74
N TRP A 134 2.96 -0.24 -6.89
CA TRP A 134 3.10 -1.68 -7.12
C TRP A 134 4.52 -2.21 -6.85
N THR A 135 5.03 -1.99 -5.65
CA THR A 135 6.38 -2.40 -5.24
C THR A 135 6.67 -3.88 -5.52
N GLN A 136 5.69 -4.76 -5.28
CA GLN A 136 5.79 -6.21 -5.48
C GLN A 136 5.80 -6.63 -6.95
N ILE A 137 5.41 -5.74 -7.85
CA ILE A 137 5.42 -5.97 -9.31
C ILE A 137 6.65 -5.32 -9.92
N GLU A 138 6.88 -4.03 -9.63
CA GLU A 138 7.95 -3.25 -10.22
C GLU A 138 9.35 -3.70 -9.77
N HIS A 139 9.46 -4.19 -8.54
CA HIS A 139 10.70 -4.69 -7.94
C HIS A 139 10.57 -6.12 -7.40
N ALA A 140 9.85 -7.00 -8.11
CA ALA A 140 9.43 -8.33 -7.64
C ALA A 140 10.55 -9.14 -6.97
N ALA A 141 11.72 -9.28 -7.60
CA ALA A 141 12.83 -10.07 -7.06
C ALA A 141 13.41 -9.46 -5.77
N ARG A 142 13.53 -8.13 -5.71
CA ARG A 142 14.04 -7.43 -4.52
C ARG A 142 13.00 -7.46 -3.41
N PHE A 143 11.75 -7.22 -3.74
CA PHE A 143 10.62 -7.29 -2.81
C PHE A 143 10.54 -8.67 -2.14
N ALA A 144 10.51 -9.74 -2.96
CA ALA A 144 10.43 -11.11 -2.45
C ALA A 144 11.60 -11.45 -1.52
N ARG A 145 12.83 -11.04 -1.87
CA ARG A 145 14.00 -11.25 -1.02
C ARG A 145 13.87 -10.54 0.33
N LEU A 146 13.53 -9.25 0.34
CA LEU A 146 13.36 -8.49 1.58
C LEU A 146 12.30 -9.09 2.50
N VAL A 147 11.16 -9.49 1.93
CA VAL A 147 10.08 -10.11 2.71
C VAL A 147 10.50 -11.47 3.24
N ASN A 148 11.12 -12.33 2.42
CA ASN A 148 11.57 -13.64 2.83
C ASN A 148 12.65 -13.55 3.93
N ASP A 149 13.65 -12.68 3.75
CA ASP A 149 14.70 -12.46 4.73
C ASP A 149 14.08 -12.03 6.06
N PHE A 150 13.22 -11.01 6.05
CA PHE A 150 12.53 -10.52 7.24
C PHE A 150 11.67 -11.59 7.93
N LEU A 151 10.93 -12.41 7.20
CA LEU A 151 10.08 -13.45 7.78
C LEU A 151 10.88 -14.61 8.36
N ASN A 152 12.11 -14.83 7.88
CA ASN A 152 13.02 -15.89 8.35
C ASN A 152 14.05 -15.41 9.37
N GLU A 153 14.13 -14.12 9.67
CA GLU A 153 14.97 -13.62 10.77
C GLU A 153 14.60 -14.30 12.09
N ALA A 154 15.61 -14.61 12.90
CA ALA A 154 15.35 -15.05 14.28
C ALA A 154 14.65 -13.93 15.03
N ASP A 155 13.66 -14.25 15.84
CA ASP A 155 13.04 -13.26 16.73
C ASP A 155 14.15 -12.64 17.57
N GLN A 156 14.27 -11.31 17.56
CA GLN A 156 15.14 -10.64 18.50
C GLN A 156 14.58 -10.99 19.88
N ALA A 157 15.32 -11.82 20.61
CA ALA A 157 15.01 -12.07 21.99
C ALA A 157 14.83 -10.70 22.64
N ALA A 158 13.74 -10.51 23.38
CA ALA A 158 13.52 -9.29 24.14
C ALA A 158 14.85 -9.01 24.83
N ALA A 159 15.54 -7.94 24.40
CA ALA A 159 16.81 -7.54 24.95
C ALA A 159 16.56 -7.38 26.43
N GLY A 160 17.09 -8.33 27.21
CA GLY A 160 16.74 -8.50 28.60
C GLY A 160 16.94 -7.20 29.36
N ASP A 161 16.01 -6.92 30.21
CA ASP A 161 16.22 -6.18 31.41
C ASP A 161 17.49 -6.73 32.08
N SER A 162 18.56 -5.96 32.07
CA SER A 162 19.76 -6.16 32.88
C SER A 162 20.14 -4.83 33.45
#